data_60e68ac87cfef218079e45513bf865b6
#
_entry.id   60e68ac87cfef218079e45513bf865b6
#
_cell.length_a   1.000
_cell.length_b   1.000
_cell.length_c   1.000
_cell.angle_alpha   90.00
_cell.angle_beta   90.00
_cell.angle_gamma   90.00
#
_symmetry.space_group_name_H-M   'P 1'
#
loop_
_entity.id
_entity.type
_entity.pdbx_description
1 polymer ?
#
loop_
_entity_poly.entity_id
_entity_poly.type
_entity_poly.pdbx_seq_one_letter_code
_entity_poly.pdbx_strand_id
1 'polypeptide(L)'
;RRDYQILYVASGKAHFWFNGIEEIVDSGHMVLYKPKEVQKYVYYVEEHPEVFWIHFTGYDVKNILEYHGISLNQHVFYSGTLPEYKMSFRKIIRELQQCEYGYEDYIASLFNNILLLVSRQQQNGENYTVTIPEEIEMAVSYFNENYNTKISVAQYAESLHISTNWFIRNFKQYM
;
A
#
# COMPACT_ATOMS: atom_id res chain seq x y z
N ARG A 1 -2.29 -23.02 6.09
CA ARG A 1 -2.45 -22.60 4.69
C ARG A 1 -1.27 -23.05 3.85
N ARG A 2 -1.42 -23.03 2.50
CA ARG A 2 -0.36 -23.44 1.56
C ARG A 2 0.12 -22.28 0.70
N ASP A 3 -0.37 -21.09 0.98
CA ASP A 3 -0.10 -19.83 0.31
C ASP A 3 0.82 -18.93 1.15
N TYR A 4 1.45 -17.98 0.49
CA TYR A 4 2.07 -16.84 1.15
C TYR A 4 1.02 -15.78 1.44
N GLN A 5 1.27 -14.95 2.45
CA GLN A 5 0.46 -13.78 2.73
C GLN A 5 1.36 -12.60 3.02
N ILE A 6 1.11 -11.46 2.35
CA ILE A 6 1.66 -10.17 2.73
C ILE A 6 0.53 -9.33 3.31
N LEU A 7 0.79 -8.72 4.48
CA LEU A 7 -0.08 -7.72 5.09
C LEU A 7 0.68 -6.39 5.11
N TYR A 8 0.01 -5.30 4.76
CA TYR A 8 0.55 -3.94 4.82
C TYR A 8 -0.21 -3.15 5.86
N VAL A 9 0.48 -2.66 6.89
CA VAL A 9 -0.08 -1.75 7.90
C VAL A 9 -0.01 -0.33 7.34
N ALA A 10 -1.13 0.14 6.82
CA ALA A 10 -1.21 1.42 6.12
C ALA A 10 -1.41 2.60 7.07
N SER A 11 -2.02 2.38 8.24
CA SER A 11 -2.13 3.34 9.35
C SER A 11 -2.31 2.62 10.68
N GLY A 12 -2.08 3.34 11.77
CA GLY A 12 -2.20 2.81 13.12
C GLY A 12 -1.18 1.72 13.42
N LYS A 13 -1.58 0.74 14.24
CA LYS A 13 -0.77 -0.38 14.67
C LYS A 13 -1.54 -1.70 14.54
N ALA A 14 -0.79 -2.80 14.42
CA ALA A 14 -1.36 -4.14 14.39
C ALA A 14 -0.46 -5.09 15.18
N HIS A 15 -1.07 -6.05 15.88
CA HIS A 15 -0.37 -7.00 16.74
C HIS A 15 -0.27 -8.35 16.05
N PHE A 16 0.94 -8.85 15.93
CA PHE A 16 1.26 -10.12 15.30
C PHE A 16 1.98 -11.04 16.28
N TRP A 17 1.85 -12.35 16.13
CA TRP A 17 2.60 -13.31 16.92
C TRP A 17 3.41 -14.21 16.02
N PHE A 18 4.73 -14.25 16.27
CA PHE A 18 5.67 -15.14 15.60
C PHE A 18 6.31 -16.05 16.64
N ASN A 19 6.15 -17.35 16.48
CA ASN A 19 6.64 -18.35 17.45
C ASN A 19 6.18 -18.10 18.89
N GLY A 20 4.98 -17.57 19.06
CA GLY A 20 4.39 -17.27 20.38
C GLY A 20 4.81 -15.91 20.98
N ILE A 21 5.69 -15.18 20.33
CA ILE A 21 6.14 -13.84 20.75
C ILE A 21 5.31 -12.81 20.03
N GLU A 22 4.77 -11.84 20.79
CA GLU A 22 4.05 -10.69 20.25
C GLU A 22 5.02 -9.65 19.67
N GLU A 23 4.67 -9.16 18.50
CA GLU A 23 5.34 -8.02 17.85
C GLU A 23 4.29 -7.00 17.44
N ILE A 24 4.44 -5.75 17.88
CA ILE A 24 3.58 -4.63 17.50
C ILE A 24 4.18 -4.00 16.25
N VAL A 25 3.39 -3.96 15.19
CA VAL A 25 3.81 -3.48 13.88
C VAL A 25 3.13 -2.15 13.59
N ASP A 26 3.95 -1.12 13.44
CA ASP A 26 3.51 0.24 13.11
C ASP A 26 3.21 0.40 11.61
N SER A 27 2.52 1.49 11.27
CA SER A 27 2.30 1.89 9.87
C SER A 27 3.62 1.99 9.08
N GLY A 28 3.54 1.73 7.77
CA GLY A 28 4.71 1.70 6.88
C GLY A 28 5.49 0.38 6.92
N HIS A 29 4.98 -0.63 7.59
CA HIS A 29 5.59 -1.96 7.60
C HIS A 29 4.71 -2.98 6.88
N MET A 30 5.36 -3.99 6.34
CA MET A 30 4.70 -5.18 5.81
C MET A 30 5.09 -6.40 6.63
N VAL A 31 4.16 -7.35 6.69
CA VAL A 31 4.32 -8.64 7.37
C VAL A 31 4.19 -9.74 6.34
N LEU A 32 5.16 -10.65 6.30
CA LEU A 32 5.17 -11.82 5.43
C LEU A 32 4.95 -13.11 6.24
N TYR A 33 3.91 -13.84 5.90
CA TYR A 33 3.72 -15.23 6.31
C TYR A 33 4.01 -16.18 5.16
N LYS A 34 4.78 -17.23 5.46
CA LYS A 34 5.12 -18.31 4.53
C LYS A 34 4.08 -19.45 4.59
N PRO A 35 4.03 -20.30 3.58
CA PRO A 35 3.22 -21.51 3.62
C PRO A 35 3.50 -22.34 4.88
N LYS A 36 2.42 -22.87 5.50
CA LYS A 36 2.42 -23.69 6.71
C LYS A 36 2.74 -22.96 8.03
N GLU A 37 3.01 -21.67 8.01
CA GLU A 37 3.15 -20.89 9.25
C GLU A 37 1.80 -20.66 9.92
N VAL A 38 1.82 -20.61 11.24
CA VAL A 38 0.65 -20.23 12.06
C VAL A 38 0.50 -18.72 11.98
N GLN A 39 -0.64 -18.29 11.45
CA GLN A 39 -0.98 -16.88 11.35
C GLN A 39 -1.80 -16.49 12.58
N LYS A 40 -1.27 -15.58 13.39
CA LYS A 40 -1.98 -15.02 14.54
C LYS A 40 -1.75 -13.51 14.56
N TYR A 41 -2.83 -12.75 14.48
CA TYR A 41 -2.80 -11.28 14.57
C TYR A 41 -4.11 -10.74 15.11
N VAL A 42 -4.05 -9.56 15.73
CA VAL A 42 -5.19 -8.84 16.31
C VAL A 42 -5.09 -7.35 15.94
N TYR A 43 -6.23 -6.76 15.70
CA TYR A 43 -6.39 -5.33 15.44
C TYR A 43 -7.25 -4.72 16.55
N TYR A 44 -6.70 -3.76 17.27
CA TYR A 44 -7.45 -3.03 18.31
C TYR A 44 -7.99 -1.73 17.71
N VAL A 45 -9.28 -1.47 17.89
CA VAL A 45 -9.98 -0.32 17.30
C VAL A 45 -9.37 1.01 17.78
N GLU A 46 -8.89 1.03 19.03
CA GLU A 46 -8.27 2.19 19.66
C GLU A 46 -6.95 2.61 19.01
N GLU A 47 -6.31 1.72 18.28
CA GLU A 47 -5.06 1.95 17.55
C GLU A 47 -5.28 2.37 16.09
N HIS A 48 -6.54 2.47 15.67
CA HIS A 48 -6.97 2.89 14.33
C HIS A 48 -6.24 2.20 13.17
N PRO A 49 -6.12 0.85 13.18
CA PRO A 49 -5.41 0.13 12.13
C PRO A 49 -6.17 0.16 10.80
N GLU A 50 -5.45 0.46 9.73
CA GLU A 50 -5.87 0.14 8.37
C GLU A 50 -4.86 -0.86 7.81
N VAL A 51 -5.30 -2.08 7.52
CA VAL A 51 -4.42 -3.16 7.07
C VAL A 51 -4.95 -3.74 5.77
N PHE A 52 -4.11 -3.76 4.75
CA PHE A 52 -4.37 -4.47 3.51
C PHE A 52 -3.62 -5.79 3.50
N TRP A 53 -4.18 -6.80 2.84
CA TRP A 53 -3.49 -8.08 2.69
C TRP A 53 -3.77 -8.72 1.34
N ILE A 54 -2.83 -9.57 0.91
CA ILE A 54 -2.96 -10.39 -0.28
C ILE A 54 -2.41 -11.78 0.00
N HIS A 55 -3.14 -12.79 -0.46
CA HIS A 55 -2.68 -14.17 -0.51
C HIS A 55 -2.23 -14.50 -1.92
N PHE A 56 -1.08 -15.16 -2.04
CA PHE A 56 -0.52 -15.51 -3.33
C PHE A 56 0.25 -16.82 -3.29
N THR A 57 0.40 -17.44 -4.45
CA THR A 57 1.11 -18.70 -4.63
C THR A 57 1.78 -18.71 -6.00
N GLY A 58 2.77 -19.55 -6.15
CA GLY A 58 3.51 -19.72 -7.41
C GLY A 58 4.77 -20.54 -7.17
N TYR A 59 5.31 -21.14 -8.23
CA TYR A 59 6.50 -21.99 -8.14
C TYR A 59 7.77 -21.15 -7.85
N ASP A 60 7.82 -19.88 -8.26
CA ASP A 60 9.01 -19.03 -8.18
C ASP A 60 8.89 -17.90 -7.15
N VAL A 61 7.87 -17.93 -6.30
CA VAL A 61 7.59 -16.89 -5.30
C VAL A 61 8.81 -16.58 -4.44
N LYS A 62 9.55 -17.61 -4.01
CA LYS A 62 10.74 -17.43 -3.19
C LYS A 62 11.78 -16.54 -3.87
N ASN A 63 12.15 -16.84 -5.11
CA ASN A 63 13.16 -16.08 -5.85
C ASN A 63 12.67 -14.67 -6.16
N ILE A 64 11.39 -14.50 -6.46
CA ILE A 64 10.78 -13.18 -6.70
C ILE A 64 10.87 -12.31 -5.44
N LEU A 65 10.51 -12.83 -4.27
CA LEU A 65 10.60 -12.09 -3.02
C LEU A 65 12.05 -11.72 -2.68
N GLU A 66 12.98 -12.68 -2.79
CA GLU A 66 14.42 -12.44 -2.55
C GLU A 66 14.99 -11.43 -3.56
N TYR A 67 14.60 -11.48 -4.83
CA TYR A 67 14.99 -10.49 -5.85
C TYR A 67 14.54 -9.08 -5.48
N HIS A 68 13.39 -8.94 -4.86
CA HIS A 68 12.88 -7.66 -4.36
C HIS A 68 13.41 -7.28 -2.96
N GLY A 69 14.40 -8.00 -2.44
CA GLY A 69 15.01 -7.71 -1.14
C GLY A 69 14.17 -8.16 0.06
N ILE A 70 13.08 -8.89 -0.16
CA ILE A 70 12.21 -9.39 0.91
C ILE A 70 12.76 -10.71 1.43
N SER A 71 13.40 -10.66 2.60
CA SER A 71 13.99 -11.84 3.23
C SER A 71 12.93 -12.79 3.76
N LEU A 72 13.05 -14.07 3.40
CA LEU A 72 12.18 -15.13 3.97
C LEU A 72 12.52 -15.50 5.42
N ASN A 73 13.61 -14.96 5.96
CA ASN A 73 14.01 -15.18 7.35
C ASN A 73 13.49 -14.11 8.31
N GLN A 74 12.82 -13.09 7.78
CA GLN A 74 12.25 -11.98 8.54
C GLN A 74 10.76 -11.89 8.25
N HIS A 75 9.95 -11.78 9.30
CA HIS A 75 8.50 -11.63 9.13
C HIS A 75 8.10 -10.18 8.87
N VAL A 76 8.70 -9.23 9.59
CA VAL A 76 8.35 -7.81 9.53
C VAL A 76 9.46 -7.04 8.83
N PHE A 77 9.10 -6.19 7.88
CA PHE A 77 10.06 -5.32 7.18
C PHE A 77 9.44 -3.97 6.88
N TYR A 78 10.27 -2.95 6.91
CA TYR A 78 9.85 -1.60 6.57
C TYR A 78 9.67 -1.46 5.06
N SER A 79 8.50 -0.96 4.65
CA SER A 79 8.14 -0.74 3.25
C SER A 79 7.89 0.73 2.90
N GLY A 80 7.81 1.60 3.92
CA GLY A 80 7.40 2.98 3.75
C GLY A 80 5.88 3.17 3.76
N THR A 81 5.47 4.44 3.72
CA THR A 81 4.07 4.86 3.76
C THR A 81 3.60 5.41 2.40
N LEU A 82 4.12 4.85 1.30
CA LEU A 82 3.80 5.32 -0.05
C LEU A 82 2.30 5.16 -0.34
N PRO A 83 1.62 6.23 -0.79
CA PRO A 83 0.21 6.17 -1.17
C PRO A 83 -0.09 5.13 -2.25
N GLU A 84 0.88 4.86 -3.13
CA GLU A 84 0.81 3.87 -4.21
C GLU A 84 0.51 2.46 -3.69
N TYR A 85 0.89 2.13 -2.45
CA TYR A 85 0.52 0.85 -1.85
C TYR A 85 -0.99 0.73 -1.70
N LYS A 86 -1.63 1.72 -1.04
CA LYS A 86 -3.08 1.75 -0.86
C LYS A 86 -3.80 1.71 -2.20
N MET A 87 -3.33 2.51 -3.16
CA MET A 87 -3.90 2.55 -4.52
C MET A 87 -3.81 1.18 -5.21
N SER A 88 -2.65 0.53 -5.15
CA SER A 88 -2.45 -0.80 -5.75
C SER A 88 -3.34 -1.86 -5.09
N PHE A 89 -3.41 -1.90 -3.76
CA PHE A 89 -4.29 -2.83 -3.05
C PHE A 89 -5.78 -2.59 -3.39
N ARG A 90 -6.23 -1.32 -3.43
CA ARG A 90 -7.62 -0.99 -3.81
C ARG A 90 -7.93 -1.38 -5.25
N LYS A 91 -6.99 -1.19 -6.18
CA LYS A 91 -7.14 -1.66 -7.57
C LYS A 91 -7.23 -3.19 -7.64
N ILE A 92 -6.37 -3.91 -6.93
CA ILE A 92 -6.42 -5.38 -6.85
C ILE A 92 -7.79 -5.86 -6.34
N ILE A 93 -8.30 -5.23 -5.26
CA ILE A 93 -9.63 -5.57 -4.71
C ILE A 93 -10.73 -5.34 -5.77
N ARG A 94 -10.66 -4.22 -6.49
CA ARG A 94 -11.63 -3.89 -7.54
C ARG A 94 -11.59 -4.90 -8.69
N GLU A 95 -10.40 -5.24 -9.17
CA GLU A 95 -10.22 -6.24 -10.23
C GLU A 95 -10.77 -7.62 -9.83
N LEU A 96 -10.53 -8.04 -8.58
CA LEU A 96 -11.10 -9.29 -8.04
C LEU A 96 -12.64 -9.27 -7.97
N GLN A 97 -13.24 -8.09 -7.80
CA GLN A 97 -14.71 -7.95 -7.77
C GLN A 97 -15.31 -7.91 -9.17
N GLN A 98 -14.62 -7.32 -10.14
CA GLN A 98 -15.12 -7.12 -11.50
C GLN A 98 -14.84 -8.32 -12.41
N CYS A 99 -13.71 -9.00 -12.20
CA CYS A 99 -13.26 -10.17 -13.00
C CYS A 99 -13.32 -9.90 -14.52
N GLU A 100 -12.89 -8.70 -14.94
CA GLU A 100 -12.84 -8.36 -16.36
C GLU A 100 -11.78 -9.18 -17.12
N TYR A 101 -11.81 -9.18 -18.43
CA TYR A 101 -10.84 -9.91 -19.24
C TYR A 101 -9.40 -9.49 -18.88
N GLY A 102 -8.55 -10.48 -18.54
CA GLY A 102 -7.16 -10.26 -18.17
C GLY A 102 -6.94 -9.77 -16.73
N TYR A 103 -7.96 -9.83 -15.86
CA TYR A 103 -7.84 -9.36 -14.48
C TYR A 103 -6.73 -10.07 -13.69
N GLU A 104 -6.46 -11.34 -13.93
CA GLU A 104 -5.39 -12.08 -13.23
C GLU A 104 -4.01 -11.53 -13.57
N ASP A 105 -3.74 -11.26 -14.85
CA ASP A 105 -2.47 -10.67 -15.31
C ASP A 105 -2.32 -9.24 -14.80
N TYR A 106 -3.41 -8.48 -14.75
CA TYR A 106 -3.40 -7.12 -14.22
C TYR A 106 -3.14 -7.10 -12.72
N ILE A 107 -3.77 -7.99 -11.95
CA ILE A 107 -3.48 -8.17 -10.51
C ILE A 107 -2.03 -8.56 -10.28
N ALA A 108 -1.49 -9.49 -11.07
CA ALA A 108 -0.08 -9.87 -10.99
C ALA A 108 0.86 -8.68 -11.25
N SER A 109 0.54 -7.84 -12.24
CA SER A 109 1.28 -6.60 -12.51
C SER A 109 1.23 -5.61 -11.35
N LEU A 110 0.05 -5.39 -10.76
CA LEU A 110 -0.13 -4.51 -9.60
C LEU A 110 0.64 -5.04 -8.38
N PHE A 111 0.60 -6.34 -8.14
CA PHE A 111 1.35 -6.95 -7.06
C PHE A 111 2.86 -6.85 -7.28
N ASN A 112 3.34 -7.09 -8.49
CA ASN A 112 4.75 -6.89 -8.83
C ASN A 112 5.19 -5.43 -8.66
N ASN A 113 4.32 -4.47 -8.97
CA ASN A 113 4.58 -3.05 -8.67
C ASN A 113 4.73 -2.79 -7.17
N ILE A 114 3.90 -3.39 -6.32
CA ILE A 114 4.06 -3.31 -4.85
C ILE A 114 5.45 -3.82 -4.44
N LEU A 115 5.88 -4.99 -4.93
CA LEU A 115 7.20 -5.56 -4.61
C LEU A 115 8.34 -4.66 -5.10
N LEU A 116 8.21 -4.05 -6.27
CA LEU A 116 9.20 -3.09 -6.80
C LEU A 116 9.32 -1.84 -5.93
N LEU A 117 8.20 -1.31 -5.44
CA LEU A 117 8.20 -0.16 -4.51
C LEU A 117 8.90 -0.52 -3.20
N VAL A 118 8.67 -1.72 -2.66
CA VAL A 118 9.40 -2.24 -1.49
C VAL A 118 10.91 -2.28 -1.77
N SER A 119 11.33 -2.83 -2.93
CA SER A 119 12.74 -2.85 -3.32
C SER A 119 13.37 -1.46 -3.31
N ARG A 120 12.68 -0.50 -3.91
CA ARG A 120 13.16 0.89 -3.98
C ARG A 120 13.30 1.51 -2.60
N GLN A 121 12.32 1.26 -1.72
CA GLN A 121 12.36 1.74 -0.34
C GLN A 121 13.54 1.16 0.43
N GLN A 122 13.81 -0.14 0.28
CA GLN A 122 14.91 -0.80 0.97
C GLN A 122 16.30 -0.35 0.46
N GLN A 123 16.42 -0.05 -0.85
CA GLN A 123 17.68 0.42 -1.45
C GLN A 123 17.98 1.89 -1.11
N ASN A 124 16.95 2.73 -1.01
CA ASN A 124 17.12 4.17 -0.80
C ASN A 124 17.10 4.58 0.69
N GLY A 125 16.84 3.63 1.59
CA GLY A 125 16.71 3.88 3.02
C GLY A 125 15.51 4.76 3.38
N GLU A 126 15.47 5.26 4.62
CA GLU A 126 14.35 6.06 5.16
C GLU A 126 14.12 7.41 4.42
N ASN A 127 15.01 7.79 3.52
CA ASN A 127 14.94 9.07 2.79
C ASN A 127 14.07 9.02 1.52
N TYR A 128 13.50 7.87 1.16
CA TYR A 128 12.59 7.78 0.02
C TYR A 128 11.15 8.10 0.44
N THR A 129 10.92 9.35 0.82
CA THR A 129 9.58 9.91 0.98
C THR A 129 9.29 10.86 -0.17
N VAL A 130 8.81 10.34 -1.28
CA VAL A 130 7.95 11.16 -2.14
C VAL A 130 6.59 11.20 -1.44
N THR A 131 6.49 11.99 -0.40
CA THR A 131 5.19 12.28 0.22
C THR A 131 4.46 13.24 -0.71
N ILE A 132 3.73 12.68 -1.66
CA ILE A 132 2.67 13.47 -2.31
C ILE A 132 1.65 13.72 -1.19
N PRO A 133 1.35 14.96 -0.83
CA PRO A 133 0.30 15.24 0.15
C PRO A 133 -0.99 14.53 -0.26
N GLU A 134 -1.66 13.89 0.69
CA GLU A 134 -2.91 13.14 0.45
C GLU A 134 -3.95 13.99 -0.29
N GLU A 135 -3.97 15.30 0.00
CA GLU A 135 -4.82 16.28 -0.66
C GLU A 135 -4.57 16.39 -2.16
N ILE A 136 -3.32 16.19 -2.61
CA ILE A 136 -2.97 16.24 -4.04
C ILE A 136 -3.43 14.96 -4.75
N GLU A 137 -3.27 13.80 -4.12
CA GLU A 137 -3.79 12.53 -4.68
C GLU A 137 -5.30 12.51 -4.77
N MET A 138 -5.98 12.96 -3.71
CA MET A 138 -7.43 13.12 -3.71
C MET A 138 -7.88 14.08 -4.83
N ALA A 139 -7.12 15.15 -5.07
CA ALA A 139 -7.39 16.09 -6.15
C ALA A 139 -7.28 15.45 -7.53
N VAL A 140 -6.24 14.65 -7.77
CA VAL A 140 -6.06 13.95 -9.05
C VAL A 140 -7.23 13.00 -9.30
N SER A 141 -7.62 12.22 -8.29
CA SER A 141 -8.76 11.32 -8.39
C SER A 141 -10.06 12.07 -8.67
N TYR A 142 -10.32 13.13 -7.90
CA TYR A 142 -11.51 13.97 -8.08
C TYR A 142 -11.57 14.62 -9.47
N PHE A 143 -10.46 15.16 -9.96
CA PHE A 143 -10.40 15.80 -11.28
C PHE A 143 -10.57 14.79 -12.41
N ASN A 144 -10.02 13.58 -12.27
CA ASN A 144 -10.20 12.51 -13.24
C ASN A 144 -11.66 11.98 -13.28
N GLU A 145 -12.33 11.91 -12.15
CA GLU A 145 -13.74 11.50 -12.10
C GLU A 145 -14.71 12.57 -12.61
N ASN A 146 -14.33 13.83 -12.52
CA ASN A 146 -15.17 14.97 -12.86
C ASN A 146 -14.69 15.79 -14.08
N TYR A 147 -13.79 15.23 -14.91
CA TYR A 147 -13.16 15.95 -16.03
C TYR A 147 -14.14 16.54 -17.04
N ASN A 148 -15.35 16.00 -17.14
CA ASN A 148 -16.43 16.48 -18.03
C ASN A 148 -17.33 17.56 -17.40
N THR A 149 -17.00 18.02 -16.19
CA THR A 149 -17.72 19.09 -15.49
C THR A 149 -16.83 20.32 -15.32
N LYS A 150 -17.46 21.48 -14.99
CA LYS A 150 -16.69 22.69 -14.69
C LYS A 150 -16.15 22.59 -13.27
N ILE A 151 -14.87 22.27 -13.14
CA ILE A 151 -14.18 22.18 -11.85
C ILE A 151 -13.66 23.55 -11.44
N SER A 152 -13.96 23.99 -10.21
CA SER A 152 -13.35 25.17 -9.59
C SER A 152 -12.28 24.75 -8.62
N VAL A 153 -11.01 25.00 -8.94
CA VAL A 153 -9.86 24.71 -8.08
C VAL A 153 -9.96 25.43 -6.73
N ALA A 154 -10.52 26.64 -6.72
CA ALA A 154 -10.70 27.41 -5.48
C ALA A 154 -11.72 26.75 -4.55
N GLN A 155 -12.88 26.34 -5.09
CA GLN A 155 -13.89 25.63 -4.31
C GLN A 155 -13.41 24.26 -3.82
N TYR A 156 -12.62 23.57 -4.64
CA TYR A 156 -12.01 22.29 -4.25
C TYR A 156 -11.02 22.47 -3.09
N ALA A 157 -10.12 23.46 -3.17
CA ALA A 157 -9.19 23.75 -2.08
C ALA A 157 -9.92 24.18 -0.78
N GLU A 158 -10.98 24.95 -0.89
CA GLU A 158 -11.83 25.35 0.23
C GLU A 158 -12.51 24.13 0.90
N SER A 159 -12.98 23.17 0.11
CA SER A 159 -13.58 21.93 0.64
C SER A 159 -12.61 21.07 1.45
N LEU A 160 -11.31 21.21 1.19
CA LEU A 160 -10.22 20.56 1.93
C LEU A 160 -9.66 21.45 3.08
N HIS A 161 -10.24 22.61 3.33
CA HIS A 161 -9.78 23.59 4.32
C HIS A 161 -8.34 24.06 4.11
N ILE A 162 -7.86 24.10 2.85
CA ILE A 162 -6.52 24.57 2.47
C ILE A 162 -6.61 25.81 1.57
N SER A 163 -5.54 26.62 1.57
CA SER A 163 -5.51 27.78 0.69
C SER A 163 -5.29 27.37 -0.77
N THR A 164 -5.98 28.04 -1.69
CA THR A 164 -5.83 27.82 -3.14
C THR A 164 -4.37 27.95 -3.60
N ASN A 165 -3.62 28.90 -3.04
CA ASN A 165 -2.21 29.10 -3.38
C ASN A 165 -1.33 27.93 -2.92
N TRP A 166 -1.58 27.38 -1.72
CA TRP A 166 -0.89 26.20 -1.23
C TRP A 166 -1.19 25.01 -2.13
N PHE A 167 -2.47 24.80 -2.45
CA PHE A 167 -2.91 23.71 -3.33
C PHE A 167 -2.24 23.79 -4.70
N ILE A 168 -2.32 24.93 -5.40
CA ILE A 168 -1.74 25.10 -6.75
C ILE A 168 -0.23 24.88 -6.73
N ARG A 169 0.48 25.39 -5.71
CA ARG A 169 1.93 25.22 -5.59
C ARG A 169 2.31 23.75 -5.44
N ASN A 170 1.65 23.04 -4.53
CA ASN A 170 1.94 21.62 -4.29
C ASN A 170 1.48 20.75 -5.48
N PHE A 171 0.31 21.02 -6.06
CA PHE A 171 -0.15 20.29 -7.23
C PHE A 171 0.85 20.40 -8.40
N LYS A 172 1.40 21.58 -8.66
CA LYS A 172 2.45 21.78 -9.70
C LYS A 172 3.79 21.13 -9.36
N GLN A 173 4.07 20.90 -8.09
CA GLN A 173 5.32 20.26 -7.66
C GLN A 173 5.27 18.75 -7.89
N TYR A 174 4.09 18.13 -7.77
CA TYR A 174 3.94 16.69 -7.78
C TYR A 174 3.33 16.13 -9.08
N MET A 175 2.82 16.99 -9.95
CA MET A 175 2.26 16.67 -11.27
C MET A 175 3.12 17.24 -12.40
#